data_106227cbf493c50d5bd68d8b04a2cade
#
_entry.id   106227cbf493c50d5bd68d8b04a2cade
#
_cell.length_a   1.000
_cell.length_b   1.000
_cell.length_c   1.000
_cell.angle_alpha   90.00
_cell.angle_beta   90.00
_cell.angle_gamma   90.00
#
_symmetry.space_group_name_H-M   'P 1'
#
loop_
_entity.id
_entity.type
_entity.pdbx_description
1 polymer ?
#
loop_
_entity_poly.entity_id
_entity_poly.type
_entity_poly.pdbx_seq_one_letter_code
_entity_poly.pdbx_strand_id
1 'polypeptide(L)'
;MRYKFKTHSFFLFCLIFFIGCSQKETKQIAVGKVAKGTLFLDLYEEGEIEAVQSINIVAPMISWRYGNLKITELVKDGQEVKAGDTIIVFDPSEVLKGIVEAESSLEIAKAEFEKMIAQQKSDLEELRAGYEVARISHEISKIRFESSEYESEIKKKEIQLNLDKADIALERAGEQIDNRVKIQNEEVKQKNLSIMQFQSRLDEAHETLKKLSVVTPSSGIAIISRNWSSNNKFQIGDQCWSGFPLIQLPDLSKLKATVKINEVDVAKINKDLRVEIKPDAFSDQTFTGTVSSIANLAVNKDGSSKIKVFPVEIMLNESDKNLLPGLTVSCRIIIDKIEDVLYIPLDALRAEGDKNFVYKKNGSSYDKIEIETGQSNTDYVVVVSGLKEGDEIALVDPFAVETDEKKPENSEA
;
A
#
# COMPACT_ATOMS: atom_id res chain seq x y z
N MET A 1 1.61 99.34 -26.33
CA MET A 1 2.97 99.78 -26.45
C MET A 1 3.77 98.60 -27.01
N ARG A 2 3.95 98.58 -28.35
CA ARG A 2 5.17 98.95 -29.07
C ARG A 2 6.41 98.34 -28.39
N TYR A 3 7.14 97.37 -29.06
CA TYR A 3 8.00 97.60 -30.21
C TYR A 3 8.26 96.28 -30.99
N LYS A 4 8.29 96.40 -32.27
CA LYS A 4 8.91 95.57 -33.31
C LYS A 4 10.43 95.64 -33.24
N PHE A 5 11.14 94.58 -33.70
CA PHE A 5 12.33 94.60 -34.56
C PHE A 5 12.62 93.20 -34.97
N LYS A 6 12.46 92.79 -36.25
CA LYS A 6 13.34 92.76 -37.44
C LYS A 6 14.79 92.42 -37.06
N THR A 7 15.42 91.38 -37.60
CA THR A 7 15.81 91.22 -39.01
C THR A 7 16.53 89.85 -39.13
N HIS A 8 16.25 89.08 -40.12
CA HIS A 8 17.09 88.76 -41.31
C HIS A 8 18.46 88.12 -41.07
N SER A 9 18.62 86.98 -41.76
CA SER A 9 19.81 86.53 -42.49
C SER A 9 20.99 85.97 -41.69
N PHE A 10 20.98 84.62 -41.62
CA PHE A 10 22.22 83.90 -41.94
C PHE A 10 21.85 82.49 -42.39
N PHE A 11 21.42 82.43 -43.62
CA PHE A 11 21.37 81.21 -44.42
C PHE A 11 22.71 81.24 -45.14
N LEU A 12 23.58 80.35 -44.76
CA LEU A 12 24.61 79.75 -45.60
C LEU A 12 25.74 79.18 -44.74
N PHE A 13 26.09 77.91 -45.07
CA PHE A 13 27.35 77.32 -44.67
C PHE A 13 27.36 76.43 -43.40
N CYS A 14 26.76 75.25 -43.49
CA CYS A 14 27.33 74.05 -42.88
C CYS A 14 26.80 72.76 -43.54
N LEU A 15 27.14 72.65 -44.82
CA LEU A 15 27.07 71.43 -45.58
C LEU A 15 28.45 70.76 -45.46
N ILE A 16 28.74 70.09 -44.35
CA ILE A 16 29.97 69.30 -44.18
C ILE A 16 29.66 68.01 -43.37
N PHE A 17 29.81 66.91 -44.05
CA PHE A 17 30.15 65.62 -43.49
C PHE A 17 29.14 64.93 -42.55
N PHE A 18 28.06 64.38 -43.08
CA PHE A 18 27.56 63.11 -42.64
C PHE A 18 28.35 62.01 -43.34
N ILE A 19 29.57 61.71 -42.85
CA ILE A 19 30.21 60.40 -43.09
C ILE A 19 29.49 59.50 -42.12
N GLY A 20 28.44 58.81 -42.60
CA GLY A 20 27.82 57.72 -41.92
C GLY A 20 28.85 56.60 -41.72
N CYS A 21 29.43 56.48 -40.54
CA CYS A 21 30.02 55.27 -40.07
C CYS A 21 28.86 54.25 -39.95
N SER A 22 28.67 53.48 -41.00
CA SER A 22 27.93 52.20 -40.86
C SER A 22 28.74 51.35 -39.92
N GLN A 23 28.46 51.45 -38.60
CA GLN A 23 28.86 50.44 -37.65
C GLN A 23 28.08 49.19 -38.06
N LYS A 24 28.73 48.27 -38.76
CA LYS A 24 28.32 46.90 -38.82
C LYS A 24 28.24 46.46 -37.37
N GLU A 25 27.03 46.32 -36.85
CA GLU A 25 26.81 45.58 -35.60
C GLU A 25 27.41 44.19 -35.84
N THR A 26 28.58 43.99 -35.33
CA THR A 26 29.16 42.63 -35.20
C THR A 26 28.29 41.91 -34.15
N LYS A 27 27.29 41.17 -34.61
CA LYS A 27 26.56 40.23 -33.77
C LYS A 27 27.62 39.46 -32.97
N GLN A 28 27.66 39.64 -31.65
CA GLN A 28 28.49 38.84 -30.78
C GLN A 28 27.90 37.40 -30.81
N ILE A 29 28.49 36.53 -31.61
CA ILE A 29 28.17 35.13 -31.68
C ILE A 29 28.62 34.53 -30.35
N ALA A 30 27.67 33.87 -29.65
CA ALA A 30 27.99 33.14 -28.45
C ALA A 30 29.05 32.06 -28.74
N VAL A 31 30.14 32.08 -27.96
CA VAL A 31 31.25 31.14 -28.14
C VAL A 31 31.37 30.25 -26.88
N GLY A 32 31.60 28.97 -27.11
CA GLY A 32 31.99 28.01 -26.11
C GLY A 32 33.50 27.74 -26.21
N LYS A 33 34.08 27.12 -25.19
CA LYS A 33 35.48 26.69 -25.18
C LYS A 33 35.56 25.17 -25.16
N VAL A 34 36.52 24.62 -25.91
CA VAL A 34 36.89 23.23 -25.79
C VAL A 34 37.55 23.01 -24.42
N ALA A 35 36.91 22.24 -23.58
CA ALA A 35 37.38 21.94 -22.25
C ALA A 35 38.02 20.52 -22.22
N LYS A 36 39.03 20.35 -21.38
CA LYS A 36 39.61 19.05 -21.08
C LYS A 36 39.31 18.67 -19.64
N GLY A 37 38.78 17.47 -19.43
CA GLY A 37 38.44 17.02 -18.10
C GLY A 37 37.68 15.71 -18.09
N THR A 38 36.95 15.50 -17.01
CA THR A 38 36.07 14.33 -16.86
C THR A 38 34.69 14.65 -17.35
N LEU A 39 34.17 13.87 -18.30
CA LEU A 39 32.76 13.92 -18.73
C LEU A 39 31.97 12.80 -18.06
N PHE A 40 30.88 13.14 -17.40
CA PHE A 40 29.92 12.17 -16.90
C PHE A 40 28.85 11.92 -17.95
N LEU A 41 28.67 10.66 -18.29
CA LEU A 41 27.51 10.23 -19.07
C LEU A 41 26.38 9.97 -18.10
N ASP A 42 25.42 10.87 -18.06
CA ASP A 42 24.33 10.86 -17.13
C ASP A 42 22.98 10.91 -17.84
N LEU A 43 21.97 10.40 -17.18
CA LEU A 43 20.59 10.42 -17.63
C LEU A 43 19.75 11.09 -16.54
N TYR A 44 18.95 12.07 -16.92
CA TYR A 44 18.02 12.76 -16.04
C TYR A 44 16.61 12.21 -16.26
N GLU A 45 16.00 11.71 -15.18
CA GLU A 45 14.62 11.20 -15.20
C GLU A 45 13.87 11.63 -13.96
N GLU A 46 12.58 11.87 -14.13
CA GLU A 46 11.68 12.15 -13.01
C GLU A 46 11.15 10.86 -12.41
N GLY A 47 11.01 10.86 -11.09
CA GLY A 47 10.51 9.73 -10.35
C GLY A 47 9.69 10.13 -9.14
N GLU A 48 9.26 9.12 -8.39
CA GLU A 48 8.49 9.30 -7.16
C GLU A 48 9.15 8.52 -6.02
N ILE A 49 9.19 9.12 -4.83
CA ILE A 49 9.65 8.44 -3.61
C ILE A 49 8.57 7.47 -3.14
N GLU A 50 8.97 6.25 -2.88
CA GLU A 50 8.14 5.20 -2.31
C GLU A 50 8.83 4.56 -1.10
N ALA A 51 8.05 4.08 -0.15
CA ALA A 51 8.59 3.22 0.89
C ALA A 51 8.87 1.81 0.33
N VAL A 52 10.01 1.23 0.72
CA VAL A 52 10.37 -0.14 0.32
C VAL A 52 9.37 -1.16 0.87
N GLN A 53 8.90 -0.92 2.08
CA GLN A 53 7.91 -1.75 2.77
C GLN A 53 6.81 -0.87 3.36
N SER A 54 5.60 -1.40 3.40
CA SER A 54 4.48 -0.76 4.05
C SER A 54 3.58 -1.80 4.71
N ILE A 55 3.04 -1.46 5.87
CA ILE A 55 2.08 -2.29 6.58
C ILE A 55 0.69 -1.84 6.16
N ASN A 56 -0.08 -2.76 5.59
CA ASN A 56 -1.48 -2.50 5.26
C ASN A 56 -2.37 -2.89 6.45
N ILE A 57 -3.06 -1.91 7.01
CA ILE A 57 -4.08 -2.12 8.02
C ILE A 57 -5.38 -2.41 7.28
N VAL A 58 -5.89 -3.62 7.51
CA VAL A 58 -7.11 -4.11 6.85
C VAL A 58 -8.29 -4.09 7.82
N ALA A 59 -9.50 -3.99 7.28
CA ALA A 59 -10.72 -4.16 8.03
C ALA A 59 -10.74 -5.55 8.73
N PRO A 60 -11.14 -5.64 10.01
CA PRO A 60 -11.10 -6.89 10.75
C PRO A 60 -11.99 -7.95 10.12
N MET A 61 -11.52 -9.21 10.17
CA MET A 61 -12.33 -10.35 9.76
C MET A 61 -13.41 -10.60 10.81
N ILE A 62 -14.65 -10.35 10.45
CA ILE A 62 -15.82 -10.61 11.29
C ILE A 62 -16.78 -11.58 10.59
N SER A 63 -17.65 -12.22 11.38
CA SER A 63 -18.69 -13.08 10.83
C SER A 63 -19.66 -12.27 9.98
N TRP A 64 -20.08 -12.82 8.82
CA TRP A 64 -21.09 -12.22 7.94
C TRP A 64 -22.40 -11.89 8.66
N ARG A 65 -22.67 -12.53 9.80
CA ARG A 65 -23.81 -12.31 10.69
C ARG A 65 -23.94 -10.86 11.17
N TYR A 66 -22.80 -10.18 11.33
CA TYR A 66 -22.77 -8.79 11.81
C TYR A 66 -22.82 -7.76 10.66
N GLY A 67 -23.03 -8.21 9.41
CA GLY A 67 -23.16 -7.33 8.25
C GLY A 67 -21.86 -6.66 7.83
N ASN A 68 -21.98 -5.48 7.22
CA ASN A 68 -20.84 -4.68 6.78
C ASN A 68 -20.32 -3.79 7.91
N LEU A 69 -19.01 -3.60 7.93
CA LEU A 69 -18.34 -2.71 8.86
C LEU A 69 -18.56 -1.25 8.45
N LYS A 70 -19.13 -0.44 9.33
CA LYS A 70 -19.28 1.01 9.14
C LYS A 70 -18.28 1.76 9.98
N ILE A 71 -17.52 2.66 9.37
CA ILE A 71 -16.49 3.46 10.05
C ILE A 71 -17.16 4.56 10.88
N THR A 72 -16.88 4.61 12.18
CA THR A 72 -17.33 5.67 13.09
C THR A 72 -16.24 6.65 13.45
N GLU A 73 -14.99 6.17 13.56
CA GLU A 73 -13.82 7.01 13.79
C GLU A 73 -12.70 6.58 12.85
N LEU A 74 -11.96 7.56 12.35
CA LEU A 74 -10.85 7.36 11.42
C LEU A 74 -9.79 8.42 11.68
N VAL A 75 -8.53 8.00 11.77
CA VAL A 75 -7.37 8.89 11.82
C VAL A 75 -7.35 9.80 10.59
N LYS A 76 -6.78 11.00 10.71
CA LYS A 76 -6.64 11.90 9.56
C LYS A 76 -5.57 11.38 8.60
N ASP A 77 -5.81 11.58 7.32
CA ASP A 77 -4.83 11.25 6.29
C ASP A 77 -3.54 12.07 6.48
N GLY A 78 -2.38 11.39 6.41
CA GLY A 78 -1.08 11.99 6.69
C GLY A 78 -0.76 12.23 8.18
N GLN A 79 -1.61 11.78 9.11
CA GLN A 79 -1.36 11.94 10.54
C GLN A 79 -0.26 10.98 11.02
N GLU A 80 0.65 11.48 11.83
CA GLU A 80 1.63 10.67 12.55
C GLU A 80 0.96 9.91 13.68
N VAL A 81 1.20 8.59 13.75
CA VAL A 81 0.65 7.67 14.73
C VAL A 81 1.76 6.88 15.42
N LYS A 82 1.53 6.49 16.68
CA LYS A 82 2.45 5.64 17.46
C LYS A 82 1.90 4.23 17.56
N ALA A 83 2.80 3.26 17.70
CA ALA A 83 2.41 1.87 17.97
C ALA A 83 1.43 1.79 19.14
N GLY A 84 0.29 1.13 18.93
CA GLY A 84 -0.80 0.99 19.92
C GLY A 84 -1.88 2.07 19.83
N ASP A 85 -1.72 3.13 19.04
CA ASP A 85 -2.77 4.12 18.86
C ASP A 85 -3.96 3.51 18.09
N THR A 86 -5.17 3.89 18.50
CA THR A 86 -6.39 3.53 17.77
C THR A 86 -6.50 4.39 16.52
N ILE A 87 -6.58 3.74 15.38
CA ILE A 87 -6.60 4.41 14.06
C ILE A 87 -7.94 4.32 13.35
N ILE A 88 -8.73 3.28 13.65
CA ILE A 88 -10.06 3.08 13.09
C ILE A 88 -10.96 2.51 14.19
N VAL A 89 -12.18 3.01 14.28
CA VAL A 89 -13.26 2.41 15.09
C VAL A 89 -14.45 2.16 14.18
N PHE A 90 -15.05 0.98 14.32
CA PHE A 90 -16.25 0.59 13.61
C PHE A 90 -17.46 0.65 14.52
N ASP A 91 -18.64 0.79 13.93
CA ASP A 91 -19.94 0.79 14.63
C ASP A 91 -20.16 -0.56 15.34
N PRO A 92 -20.26 -0.57 16.67
CA PRO A 92 -20.41 -1.80 17.44
C PRO A 92 -21.87 -2.29 17.55
N SER A 93 -22.85 -1.55 17.02
CA SER A 93 -24.27 -1.75 17.31
C SER A 93 -24.77 -3.17 17.03
N GLU A 94 -24.42 -3.73 15.86
CA GLU A 94 -24.85 -5.09 15.49
C GLU A 94 -24.13 -6.18 16.31
N VAL A 95 -22.87 -5.94 16.68
CA VAL A 95 -22.11 -6.87 17.53
C VAL A 95 -22.65 -6.85 18.95
N LEU A 96 -22.96 -5.66 19.51
CA LEU A 96 -23.56 -5.52 20.84
C LEU A 96 -24.92 -6.20 20.92
N LYS A 97 -25.75 -6.05 19.89
CA LYS A 97 -27.01 -6.78 19.75
C LYS A 97 -26.80 -8.29 19.74
N GLY A 98 -25.81 -8.76 18.97
CA GLY A 98 -25.44 -10.17 18.91
C GLY A 98 -24.94 -10.71 20.27
N ILE A 99 -24.24 -9.90 21.07
CA ILE A 99 -23.84 -10.26 22.44
C ILE A 99 -25.07 -10.49 23.31
N VAL A 100 -26.02 -9.54 23.34
CA VAL A 100 -27.24 -9.66 24.15
C VAL A 100 -28.05 -10.90 23.73
N GLU A 101 -28.15 -11.19 22.44
CA GLU A 101 -28.82 -12.39 21.95
C GLU A 101 -28.08 -13.68 22.36
N ALA A 102 -26.75 -13.69 22.32
CA ALA A 102 -25.95 -14.84 22.73
C ALA A 102 -26.02 -15.06 24.25
N GLU A 103 -25.95 -14.00 25.07
CA GLU A 103 -26.12 -14.06 26.52
C GLU A 103 -27.50 -14.62 26.92
N SER A 104 -28.56 -14.11 26.30
CA SER A 104 -29.93 -14.59 26.53
C SER A 104 -30.09 -16.08 26.17
N SER A 105 -29.51 -16.48 25.02
CA SER A 105 -29.54 -17.88 24.59
C SER A 105 -28.81 -18.82 25.55
N LEU A 106 -27.65 -18.36 26.04
CA LEU A 106 -26.85 -19.10 27.04
C LEU A 106 -27.62 -19.25 28.37
N GLU A 107 -28.25 -18.19 28.83
CA GLU A 107 -29.00 -18.19 30.08
C GLU A 107 -30.22 -19.11 30.00
N ILE A 108 -30.95 -19.07 28.88
CA ILE A 108 -32.05 -20.01 28.61
C ILE A 108 -31.54 -21.45 28.62
N ALA A 109 -30.43 -21.74 27.96
CA ALA A 109 -29.87 -23.11 27.93
C ALA A 109 -29.44 -23.60 29.30
N LYS A 110 -28.88 -22.73 30.14
CA LYS A 110 -28.54 -23.04 31.52
C LYS A 110 -29.80 -23.33 32.41
N ALA A 111 -30.82 -22.50 32.26
CA ALA A 111 -32.07 -22.70 33.00
C ALA A 111 -32.80 -24.00 32.59
N GLU A 112 -32.77 -24.34 31.27
CA GLU A 112 -33.28 -25.62 30.79
C GLU A 112 -32.48 -26.81 31.31
N PHE A 113 -31.17 -26.69 31.43
CA PHE A 113 -30.30 -27.71 32.01
C PHE A 113 -30.63 -27.95 33.50
N GLU A 114 -30.77 -26.88 34.29
CA GLU A 114 -31.15 -26.98 35.70
C GLU A 114 -32.53 -27.64 35.89
N LYS A 115 -33.51 -27.25 35.05
CA LYS A 115 -34.83 -27.88 35.02
C LYS A 115 -34.74 -29.37 34.70
N MET A 116 -33.94 -29.75 33.71
CA MET A 116 -33.72 -31.16 33.35
C MET A 116 -33.10 -31.95 34.51
N ILE A 117 -32.07 -31.42 35.16
CA ILE A 117 -31.44 -32.06 36.34
C ILE A 117 -32.44 -32.28 37.47
N ALA A 118 -33.28 -31.28 37.75
CA ALA A 118 -34.33 -31.41 38.77
C ALA A 118 -35.35 -32.51 38.43
N GLN A 119 -35.78 -32.55 37.17
CA GLN A 119 -36.69 -33.59 36.68
C GLN A 119 -36.04 -35.00 36.74
N GLN A 120 -34.79 -35.17 36.30
CA GLN A 120 -34.05 -36.41 36.34
C GLN A 120 -33.90 -36.93 37.77
N LYS A 121 -33.68 -36.03 38.74
CA LYS A 121 -33.61 -36.38 40.16
C LYS A 121 -34.95 -36.95 40.64
N SER A 122 -36.06 -36.28 40.30
CA SER A 122 -37.41 -36.74 40.68
C SER A 122 -37.72 -38.14 40.07
N ASP A 123 -37.44 -38.30 38.78
CA ASP A 123 -37.66 -39.56 38.08
C ASP A 123 -36.85 -40.71 38.70
N LEU A 124 -35.60 -40.46 39.12
CA LEU A 124 -34.76 -41.45 39.76
C LEU A 124 -35.22 -41.79 41.15
N GLU A 125 -35.71 -40.81 41.94
CA GLU A 125 -36.32 -41.04 43.25
C GLU A 125 -37.57 -41.93 43.15
N GLU A 126 -38.44 -41.73 42.14
CA GLU A 126 -39.60 -42.57 41.88
C GLU A 126 -39.20 -43.99 41.54
N LEU A 127 -38.20 -44.19 40.66
CA LEU A 127 -37.69 -45.53 40.30
C LEU A 127 -37.08 -46.25 41.50
N ARG A 128 -36.35 -45.54 42.36
CA ARG A 128 -35.77 -46.08 43.62
C ARG A 128 -36.86 -46.50 44.59
N ALA A 129 -37.92 -45.72 44.71
CA ALA A 129 -39.07 -46.09 45.56
C ALA A 129 -39.76 -47.34 45.01
N GLY A 130 -39.93 -47.46 43.68
CA GLY A 130 -40.45 -48.66 43.04
C GLY A 130 -39.57 -49.91 43.25
N TYR A 131 -38.25 -49.76 43.19
CA TYR A 131 -37.31 -50.84 43.48
C TYR A 131 -37.42 -51.30 44.92
N GLU A 132 -37.54 -50.37 45.90
CA GLU A 132 -37.67 -50.73 47.29
C GLU A 132 -38.98 -51.49 47.56
N VAL A 133 -40.09 -51.13 46.93
CA VAL A 133 -41.35 -51.88 46.99
C VAL A 133 -41.17 -53.28 46.44
N ALA A 134 -40.49 -53.47 45.27
CA ALA A 134 -40.21 -54.77 44.68
C ALA A 134 -39.31 -55.62 45.60
N ARG A 135 -38.31 -55.00 46.23
CA ARG A 135 -37.41 -55.65 47.22
C ARG A 135 -38.16 -56.19 48.40
N ILE A 136 -39.03 -55.38 48.99
CA ILE A 136 -39.86 -55.78 50.12
C ILE A 136 -40.81 -56.91 49.71
N SER A 137 -41.44 -56.86 48.55
CA SER A 137 -42.31 -57.92 48.00
C SER A 137 -41.56 -59.22 47.79
N HIS A 138 -40.34 -59.16 47.27
CA HIS A 138 -39.46 -60.33 47.12
C HIS A 138 -39.13 -60.95 48.50
N GLU A 139 -38.73 -60.14 49.47
CA GLU A 139 -38.41 -60.62 50.84
C GLU A 139 -39.61 -61.33 51.47
N ILE A 140 -40.82 -60.77 51.34
CA ILE A 140 -42.06 -61.39 51.86
C ILE A 140 -42.28 -62.74 51.07
N SER A 141 -42.08 -62.84 49.82
CA SER A 141 -42.25 -64.06 49.03
C SER A 141 -41.24 -65.11 49.40
N LYS A 142 -40.00 -64.70 49.70
CA LYS A 142 -38.91 -65.56 50.17
C LYS A 142 -39.23 -66.16 51.55
N ILE A 143 -39.65 -65.32 52.51
CA ILE A 143 -40.07 -65.78 53.86
C ILE A 143 -41.21 -66.80 53.74
N ARG A 144 -42.20 -66.58 52.85
CA ARG A 144 -43.27 -67.52 52.61
C ARG A 144 -42.80 -68.86 52.09
N PHE A 145 -41.85 -68.81 51.18
CA PHE A 145 -41.24 -70.02 50.57
C PHE A 145 -40.45 -70.75 51.62
N GLU A 146 -39.64 -70.17 52.42
CA GLU A 146 -38.89 -70.77 53.55
C GLU A 146 -39.84 -71.42 54.57
N SER A 147 -41.02 -70.83 54.79
CA SER A 147 -42.01 -71.34 55.77
C SER A 147 -42.91 -72.39 55.21
N SER A 148 -42.78 -72.79 53.90
CA SER A 148 -43.67 -73.76 53.24
C SER A 148 -43.24 -75.19 53.33
N GLU A 149 -42.27 -75.53 54.21
CA GLU A 149 -41.69 -76.91 54.26
C GLU A 149 -42.75 -78.00 54.51
N TYR A 150 -43.82 -77.70 55.28
CA TYR A 150 -44.91 -78.60 55.61
C TYR A 150 -46.17 -78.53 54.74
N GLU A 151 -46.15 -77.80 53.69
CA GLU A 151 -47.26 -77.55 52.73
C GLU A 151 -47.35 -78.71 51.68
N SER A 152 -48.56 -78.89 51.09
CA SER A 152 -48.73 -79.85 49.99
C SER A 152 -47.87 -79.47 48.80
N GLU A 153 -47.49 -80.49 47.97
CA GLU A 153 -46.63 -80.31 46.78
C GLU A 153 -47.20 -79.25 45.78
N ILE A 154 -48.53 -79.21 45.59
CA ILE A 154 -49.18 -78.20 44.71
C ILE A 154 -48.99 -76.78 45.31
N LYS A 155 -49.19 -76.71 46.63
CA LYS A 155 -49.06 -75.42 47.33
C LYS A 155 -47.62 -74.94 47.34
N LYS A 156 -46.65 -75.82 47.54
CA LYS A 156 -45.22 -75.51 47.42
C LYS A 156 -44.88 -74.97 46.03
N LYS A 157 -45.40 -75.57 44.99
CA LYS A 157 -45.16 -75.07 43.65
C LYS A 157 -45.76 -73.73 43.36
N GLU A 158 -46.97 -73.49 43.88
CA GLU A 158 -47.56 -72.11 43.81
C GLU A 158 -46.73 -71.06 44.52
N ILE A 159 -46.24 -71.32 45.71
CA ILE A 159 -45.40 -70.43 46.51
C ILE A 159 -44.04 -70.20 45.76
N GLN A 160 -43.44 -71.29 45.19
CA GLN A 160 -42.22 -71.17 44.42
C GLN A 160 -42.42 -70.25 43.19
N LEU A 161 -43.50 -70.41 42.42
CA LEU A 161 -43.80 -69.56 41.27
C LEU A 161 -44.03 -68.05 41.68
N ASN A 162 -44.57 -67.82 42.86
CA ASN A 162 -44.73 -66.47 43.38
C ASN A 162 -43.38 -65.84 43.79
N LEU A 163 -42.45 -66.65 44.31
CA LEU A 163 -41.08 -66.19 44.57
C LEU A 163 -40.37 -65.84 43.23
N ASP A 164 -40.39 -66.78 42.28
CA ASP A 164 -39.78 -66.55 40.95
C ASP A 164 -40.32 -65.33 40.26
N LYS A 165 -41.63 -65.02 40.40
CA LYS A 165 -42.25 -63.79 39.91
C LYS A 165 -41.74 -62.54 40.64
N ALA A 166 -41.52 -62.62 41.95
CA ALA A 166 -41.00 -61.52 42.75
C ALA A 166 -39.50 -61.25 42.43
N ASP A 167 -38.70 -62.32 42.18
CA ASP A 167 -37.32 -62.24 41.69
C ASP A 167 -37.23 -61.44 40.39
N ILE A 168 -38.01 -61.87 39.39
CA ILE A 168 -38.07 -61.18 38.09
C ILE A 168 -38.50 -59.71 38.25
N ALA A 169 -39.45 -59.44 39.13
CA ALA A 169 -39.91 -58.06 39.38
C ALA A 169 -38.80 -57.17 39.98
N LEU A 170 -38.03 -57.73 40.94
CA LEU A 170 -36.90 -57.03 41.56
C LEU A 170 -35.78 -56.77 40.57
N GLU A 171 -35.41 -57.79 39.80
CA GLU A 171 -34.40 -57.66 38.75
C GLU A 171 -34.77 -56.59 37.72
N ARG A 172 -36.00 -56.61 37.21
CA ARG A 172 -36.51 -55.59 36.28
C ARG A 172 -36.48 -54.19 36.89
N ALA A 173 -36.83 -54.00 38.15
CA ALA A 173 -36.78 -52.70 38.80
C ALA A 173 -35.35 -52.18 38.96
N GLY A 174 -34.38 -53.07 39.18
CA GLY A 174 -32.94 -52.74 39.18
C GLY A 174 -32.45 -52.32 37.81
N GLU A 175 -32.76 -53.13 36.77
CA GLU A 175 -32.41 -52.79 35.36
C GLU A 175 -33.02 -51.44 34.92
N GLN A 176 -34.24 -51.12 35.35
CA GLN A 176 -34.87 -49.83 35.01
C GLN A 176 -34.08 -48.65 35.57
N ILE A 177 -33.57 -48.77 36.81
CA ILE A 177 -32.70 -47.71 37.40
C ILE A 177 -31.41 -47.59 36.59
N ASP A 178 -30.70 -48.69 36.32
CA ASP A 178 -29.43 -48.68 35.60
C ASP A 178 -29.58 -48.06 34.21
N ASN A 179 -30.64 -48.49 33.47
CA ASN A 179 -30.92 -47.95 32.15
C ASN A 179 -31.26 -46.44 32.20
N ARG A 180 -32.05 -46.02 33.19
CA ARG A 180 -32.39 -44.59 33.39
C ARG A 180 -31.15 -43.77 33.68
N VAL A 181 -30.25 -44.23 34.53
CA VAL A 181 -28.99 -43.55 34.85
C VAL A 181 -28.12 -43.39 33.60
N LYS A 182 -28.02 -44.46 32.77
CA LYS A 182 -27.27 -44.35 31.49
C LYS A 182 -27.88 -43.29 30.56
N ILE A 183 -29.21 -43.31 30.39
CA ILE A 183 -29.91 -42.31 29.57
C ILE A 183 -29.69 -40.89 30.11
N GLN A 184 -29.84 -40.68 31.39
CA GLN A 184 -29.64 -39.37 32.06
C GLN A 184 -28.23 -38.83 31.83
N ASN A 185 -27.20 -39.70 31.95
CA ASN A 185 -25.81 -39.30 31.70
C ASN A 185 -25.60 -38.83 30.26
N GLU A 186 -26.21 -39.44 29.27
CA GLU A 186 -26.10 -38.99 27.88
C GLU A 186 -26.90 -37.71 27.62
N GLU A 187 -28.08 -37.53 28.25
CA GLU A 187 -28.86 -36.28 28.20
C GLU A 187 -28.07 -35.12 28.81
N VAL A 188 -27.40 -35.30 29.96
CA VAL A 188 -26.52 -34.33 30.62
C VAL A 188 -25.37 -33.94 29.69
N LYS A 189 -24.72 -34.95 29.11
CA LYS A 189 -23.62 -34.72 28.17
C LYS A 189 -24.05 -33.90 26.98
N GLN A 190 -25.19 -34.23 26.37
CA GLN A 190 -25.76 -33.49 25.24
C GLN A 190 -26.09 -32.04 25.59
N LYS A 191 -26.73 -31.78 26.74
CA LYS A 191 -27.04 -30.43 27.18
C LYS A 191 -25.79 -29.62 27.51
N ASN A 192 -24.76 -30.21 28.10
CA ASN A 192 -23.48 -29.56 28.36
C ASN A 192 -22.81 -29.13 27.05
N LEU A 193 -22.84 -29.97 26.01
CA LEU A 193 -22.33 -29.59 24.68
C LEU A 193 -23.10 -28.41 24.09
N SER A 194 -24.41 -28.35 24.27
CA SER A 194 -25.23 -27.21 23.84
C SER A 194 -24.86 -25.93 24.58
N ILE A 195 -24.68 -25.99 25.90
CA ILE A 195 -24.22 -24.85 26.71
C ILE A 195 -22.85 -24.36 26.24
N MET A 196 -21.90 -25.28 25.99
CA MET A 196 -20.57 -24.94 25.47
C MET A 196 -20.65 -24.23 24.11
N GLN A 197 -21.57 -24.64 23.23
CA GLN A 197 -21.79 -23.98 21.93
C GLN A 197 -22.29 -22.55 22.09
N PHE A 198 -23.26 -22.31 22.99
CA PHE A 198 -23.73 -20.94 23.28
C PHE A 198 -22.66 -20.09 23.95
N GLN A 199 -21.88 -20.67 24.87
CA GLN A 199 -20.75 -19.96 25.47
C GLN A 199 -19.73 -19.56 24.41
N SER A 200 -19.35 -20.47 23.52
CA SER A 200 -18.42 -20.16 22.44
C SER A 200 -18.92 -19.05 21.50
N ARG A 201 -20.24 -19.00 21.25
CA ARG A 201 -20.82 -17.89 20.46
C ARG A 201 -20.73 -16.56 21.18
N LEU A 202 -20.94 -16.55 22.48
CA LEU A 202 -20.80 -15.35 23.31
C LEU A 202 -19.34 -14.86 23.30
N ASP A 203 -18.39 -15.78 23.49
CA ASP A 203 -16.97 -15.46 23.49
C ASP A 203 -16.53 -14.92 22.12
N GLU A 204 -17.00 -15.51 21.00
CA GLU A 204 -16.76 -15.03 19.64
C GLU A 204 -17.30 -13.61 19.45
N ALA A 205 -18.49 -13.32 19.97
CA ALA A 205 -19.10 -11.99 19.87
C ALA A 205 -18.27 -10.94 20.63
N HIS A 206 -17.80 -11.27 21.84
CA HIS A 206 -16.91 -10.40 22.62
C HIS A 206 -15.56 -10.15 21.93
N GLU A 207 -14.95 -11.20 21.37
CA GLU A 207 -13.71 -11.07 20.60
C GLU A 207 -13.91 -10.22 19.33
N THR A 208 -15.07 -10.36 18.69
CA THR A 208 -15.43 -9.52 17.53
C THR A 208 -15.55 -8.06 17.94
N LEU A 209 -16.17 -7.76 19.08
CA LEU A 209 -16.28 -6.40 19.61
C LEU A 209 -14.90 -5.75 19.80
N LYS A 210 -13.95 -6.48 20.37
CA LYS A 210 -12.56 -5.98 20.52
C LYS A 210 -11.90 -5.65 19.19
N LYS A 211 -12.15 -6.46 18.16
CA LYS A 211 -11.59 -6.26 16.81
C LYS A 211 -12.14 -5.03 16.10
N LEU A 212 -13.30 -4.49 16.52
CA LEU A 212 -13.87 -3.28 15.91
C LEU A 212 -13.08 -2.01 16.22
N SER A 213 -12.21 -2.03 17.21
CA SER A 213 -11.24 -0.97 17.46
C SER A 213 -9.87 -1.42 16.97
N VAL A 214 -9.45 -0.88 15.83
CA VAL A 214 -8.21 -1.28 15.17
C VAL A 214 -7.08 -0.38 15.64
N VAL A 215 -6.04 -1.00 16.17
CA VAL A 215 -4.84 -0.31 16.64
C VAL A 215 -3.69 -0.53 15.66
N THR A 216 -2.79 0.46 15.56
CA THR A 216 -1.61 0.32 14.72
C THR A 216 -0.53 -0.52 15.38
N PRO A 217 0.10 -1.47 14.65
CA PRO A 217 1.18 -2.28 15.20
C PRO A 217 2.53 -1.54 15.26
N SER A 218 2.69 -0.44 14.54
CA SER A 218 3.93 0.34 14.44
C SER A 218 3.66 1.83 14.41
N SER A 219 4.67 2.62 14.74
CA SER A 219 4.66 4.07 14.52
C SER A 219 4.89 4.37 13.04
N GLY A 220 4.29 5.46 12.53
CA GLY A 220 4.43 5.87 11.14
C GLY A 220 3.42 6.95 10.76
N ILE A 221 3.34 7.24 9.46
CA ILE A 221 2.36 8.16 8.89
C ILE A 221 1.21 7.33 8.31
N ALA A 222 -0.01 7.60 8.77
CA ALA A 222 -1.20 6.91 8.30
C ALA A 222 -1.66 7.47 6.94
N ILE A 223 -1.61 6.66 5.89
CA ILE A 223 -2.13 7.00 4.56
C ILE A 223 -3.44 6.27 4.34
N ILE A 224 -4.55 7.00 4.21
CA ILE A 224 -5.86 6.42 3.99
C ILE A 224 -5.97 5.88 2.57
N SER A 225 -6.34 4.62 2.44
CA SER A 225 -6.56 3.95 1.16
C SER A 225 -7.79 4.49 0.43
N ARG A 226 -7.86 4.28 -0.89
CA ARG A 226 -9.04 4.63 -1.69
C ARG A 226 -10.09 3.54 -1.64
N ASN A 227 -11.33 3.95 -1.48
CA ASN A 227 -12.47 3.06 -1.63
C ASN A 227 -12.64 2.69 -3.11
N TRP A 228 -12.61 1.40 -3.40
CA TRP A 228 -12.67 0.88 -4.76
C TRP A 228 -13.94 1.30 -5.53
N SER A 229 -15.07 1.46 -4.84
CA SER A 229 -16.34 1.77 -5.49
C SER A 229 -16.50 3.26 -5.82
N SER A 230 -15.99 4.16 -4.96
CA SER A 230 -16.11 5.62 -5.12
C SER A 230 -14.83 6.28 -5.65
N ASN A 231 -13.71 5.56 -5.67
CA ASN A 231 -12.36 6.07 -5.95
C ASN A 231 -11.91 7.23 -5.04
N ASN A 232 -12.68 7.56 -4.01
CA ASN A 232 -12.33 8.53 -2.98
C ASN A 232 -11.63 7.84 -1.82
N LYS A 233 -10.89 8.60 -0.99
CA LYS A 233 -10.35 8.07 0.26
C LYS A 233 -11.50 7.70 1.20
N PHE A 234 -11.30 6.65 2.01
CA PHE A 234 -12.27 6.27 3.03
C PHE A 234 -12.53 7.42 3.99
N GLN A 235 -13.80 7.55 4.41
CA GLN A 235 -14.28 8.60 5.31
C GLN A 235 -15.15 8.00 6.42
N ILE A 236 -15.35 8.77 7.49
CA ILE A 236 -16.31 8.42 8.53
C ILE A 236 -17.70 8.28 7.92
N GLY A 237 -18.38 7.20 8.23
CA GLY A 237 -19.69 6.83 7.68
C GLY A 237 -19.63 5.84 6.52
N ASP A 238 -18.48 5.64 5.90
CA ASP A 238 -18.30 4.65 4.83
C ASP A 238 -18.45 3.22 5.36
N GLN A 239 -18.92 2.36 4.48
CA GLN A 239 -19.00 0.92 4.72
C GLN A 239 -17.85 0.22 4.00
N CYS A 240 -17.27 -0.78 4.66
CA CYS A 240 -16.25 -1.64 4.07
C CYS A 240 -16.51 -3.10 4.41
N TRP A 241 -15.90 -3.97 3.63
CA TRP A 241 -15.94 -5.41 3.85
C TRP A 241 -14.73 -5.88 4.64
N SER A 242 -14.91 -6.96 5.40
CA SER A 242 -13.82 -7.63 6.10
C SER A 242 -12.63 -7.92 5.19
N GLY A 243 -11.41 -7.64 5.68
CA GLY A 243 -10.17 -7.87 4.94
C GLY A 243 -9.79 -6.79 3.93
N PHE A 244 -10.61 -5.74 3.75
CA PHE A 244 -10.28 -4.66 2.82
C PHE A 244 -9.18 -3.74 3.40
N PRO A 245 -8.16 -3.34 2.60
CA PRO A 245 -7.11 -2.43 3.07
C PRO A 245 -7.67 -1.01 3.26
N LEU A 246 -7.54 -0.45 4.45
CA LEU A 246 -8.10 0.84 4.83
C LEU A 246 -7.02 1.90 5.05
N ILE A 247 -5.90 1.53 5.65
CA ILE A 247 -4.78 2.42 5.92
C ILE A 247 -3.50 1.71 5.56
N GLN A 248 -2.59 2.45 4.95
CA GLN A 248 -1.23 2.04 4.68
C GLN A 248 -0.27 2.83 5.58
N LEU A 249 0.64 2.12 6.23
CA LEU A 249 1.71 2.68 7.06
C LEU A 249 3.04 2.39 6.36
N PRO A 250 3.61 3.35 5.61
CA PRO A 250 4.91 3.18 4.99
C PRO A 250 6.03 3.17 6.04
N ASP A 251 7.00 2.30 5.84
CA ASP A 251 8.25 2.31 6.62
C ASP A 251 9.19 3.38 6.05
N LEU A 252 9.32 4.49 6.76
CA LEU A 252 10.16 5.61 6.36
C LEU A 252 11.67 5.36 6.59
N SER A 253 12.05 4.25 7.19
CA SER A 253 13.46 3.91 7.43
C SER A 253 14.19 3.49 6.16
N LYS A 254 13.45 2.99 5.15
CA LYS A 254 13.99 2.55 3.86
C LYS A 254 13.10 3.09 2.75
N LEU A 255 13.65 4.04 2.03
CA LEU A 255 12.98 4.66 0.90
C LEU A 255 13.65 4.26 -0.41
N LYS A 256 12.87 4.23 -1.47
CA LYS A 256 13.31 4.05 -2.85
C LYS A 256 12.70 5.15 -3.72
N ALA A 257 13.39 5.52 -4.78
CA ALA A 257 12.80 6.30 -5.87
C ALA A 257 12.50 5.36 -7.03
N THR A 258 11.32 5.48 -7.61
CA THR A 258 10.92 4.73 -8.81
C THR A 258 10.89 5.69 -9.99
N VAL A 259 11.78 5.49 -10.96
CA VAL A 259 11.85 6.27 -12.21
C VAL A 259 11.41 5.44 -13.39
N LYS A 260 10.89 6.10 -14.44
CA LYS A 260 10.40 5.45 -15.65
C LYS A 260 11.32 5.76 -16.83
N ILE A 261 12.23 4.86 -17.15
CA ILE A 261 13.24 5.05 -18.18
C ILE A 261 12.74 4.54 -19.54
N ASN A 262 13.02 5.32 -20.59
CA ASN A 262 12.64 4.99 -21.96
C ASN A 262 13.36 3.72 -22.46
N GLU A 263 12.71 2.97 -23.36
CA GLU A 263 13.26 1.77 -23.98
C GLU A 263 14.64 1.99 -24.64
N VAL A 264 14.86 3.18 -25.22
CA VAL A 264 16.14 3.53 -25.87
C VAL A 264 17.30 3.66 -24.86
N ASP A 265 17.01 4.11 -23.64
CA ASP A 265 18.03 4.43 -22.63
C ASP A 265 18.21 3.34 -21.60
N VAL A 266 17.20 2.46 -21.40
CA VAL A 266 17.27 1.39 -20.41
C VAL A 266 18.44 0.42 -20.63
N ALA A 267 18.84 0.21 -21.91
CA ALA A 267 19.99 -0.65 -22.26
C ALA A 267 21.33 -0.14 -21.71
N LYS A 268 21.41 1.14 -21.36
CA LYS A 268 22.60 1.78 -20.78
C LYS A 268 22.63 1.67 -19.25
N ILE A 269 21.51 1.31 -18.62
CA ILE A 269 21.38 1.27 -17.17
C ILE A 269 21.73 -0.11 -16.65
N ASN A 270 22.56 -0.15 -15.64
CA ASN A 270 22.97 -1.36 -14.93
C ASN A 270 22.65 -1.22 -13.44
N LYS A 271 22.59 -2.35 -12.74
CA LYS A 271 22.52 -2.35 -11.27
C LYS A 271 23.77 -1.70 -10.68
N ASP A 272 23.60 -1.17 -9.47
CA ASP A 272 24.66 -0.54 -8.67
C ASP A 272 25.20 0.79 -9.22
N LEU A 273 24.58 1.33 -10.30
CA LEU A 273 24.90 2.68 -10.75
C LEU A 273 24.54 3.71 -9.68
N ARG A 274 25.43 4.67 -9.50
CA ARG A 274 25.23 5.79 -8.57
C ARG A 274 24.19 6.75 -9.14
N VAL A 275 23.29 7.21 -8.26
CA VAL A 275 22.26 8.18 -8.61
C VAL A 275 22.28 9.33 -7.63
N GLU A 276 22.20 10.53 -8.13
CA GLU A 276 21.94 11.75 -7.37
C GLU A 276 20.44 12.05 -7.47
N ILE A 277 19.78 12.17 -6.30
CA ILE A 277 18.34 12.32 -6.18
C ILE A 277 18.05 13.68 -5.59
N LYS A 278 17.27 14.47 -6.29
CA LYS A 278 16.91 15.83 -5.90
C LYS A 278 15.40 15.96 -5.79
N PRO A 279 14.84 16.08 -4.57
CA PRO A 279 13.41 16.31 -4.41
C PRO A 279 13.00 17.68 -4.94
N ASP A 280 11.91 17.74 -5.70
CA ASP A 280 11.43 19.02 -6.26
C ASP A 280 10.98 19.99 -5.18
N ALA A 281 10.45 19.47 -4.07
CA ALA A 281 10.01 20.24 -2.91
C ALA A 281 11.19 20.88 -2.13
N PHE A 282 12.41 20.31 -2.22
CA PHE A 282 13.60 20.73 -1.46
C PHE A 282 14.82 20.78 -2.37
N SER A 283 14.79 21.68 -3.36
CA SER A 283 15.79 21.77 -4.43
C SER A 283 17.24 22.02 -3.96
N ASP A 284 17.43 22.46 -2.72
CA ASP A 284 18.75 22.73 -2.14
C ASP A 284 19.41 21.48 -1.54
N GLN A 285 18.66 20.38 -1.38
CA GLN A 285 19.15 19.12 -0.83
C GLN A 285 19.30 18.07 -1.93
N THR A 286 20.45 17.41 -1.95
CA THR A 286 20.73 16.30 -2.87
C THR A 286 21.02 15.04 -2.06
N PHE A 287 20.28 14.00 -2.33
CA PHE A 287 20.46 12.68 -1.72
C PHE A 287 21.18 11.76 -2.69
N THR A 288 21.78 10.72 -2.16
CA THR A 288 22.46 9.71 -2.97
C THR A 288 21.71 8.39 -2.91
N GLY A 289 21.73 7.68 -4.02
CA GLY A 289 21.13 6.36 -4.12
C GLY A 289 21.90 5.47 -5.09
N THR A 290 21.45 4.23 -5.18
CA THR A 290 21.99 3.23 -6.12
C THR A 290 20.85 2.53 -6.84
N VAL A 291 21.03 2.22 -8.12
CA VAL A 291 20.08 1.42 -8.89
C VAL A 291 20.03 0.02 -8.29
N SER A 292 18.87 -0.34 -7.72
CA SER A 292 18.67 -1.65 -7.07
C SER A 292 18.05 -2.68 -8.01
N SER A 293 17.08 -2.25 -8.82
CA SER A 293 16.43 -3.15 -9.78
C SER A 293 15.97 -2.41 -11.04
N ILE A 294 15.92 -3.15 -12.14
CA ILE A 294 15.39 -2.72 -13.43
C ILE A 294 14.29 -3.70 -13.78
N ALA A 295 13.08 -3.21 -14.04
CA ALA A 295 11.98 -4.09 -14.42
C ALA A 295 12.25 -4.80 -15.75
N ASN A 296 11.98 -6.10 -15.82
CA ASN A 296 12.12 -6.89 -17.03
C ASN A 296 10.95 -6.73 -18.02
N LEU A 297 9.90 -6.01 -17.64
CA LEU A 297 8.71 -5.80 -18.45
C LEU A 297 8.47 -4.30 -18.63
N ALA A 298 8.33 -3.89 -19.90
CA ALA A 298 7.96 -2.53 -20.23
C ALA A 298 6.49 -2.25 -19.91
N VAL A 299 6.22 -1.08 -19.38
CA VAL A 299 4.87 -0.54 -19.16
C VAL A 299 4.62 0.67 -20.06
N ASN A 300 3.38 1.06 -20.24
CA ASN A 300 3.09 2.32 -20.92
C ASN A 300 3.44 3.50 -19.98
N LYS A 301 4.00 4.56 -20.50
CA LYS A 301 4.36 5.76 -19.72
C LYS A 301 3.14 6.30 -18.98
N ASP A 302 2.01 6.39 -19.68
CA ASP A 302 0.71 6.78 -19.16
C ASP A 302 -0.37 5.84 -19.71
N GLY A 303 -1.56 5.84 -19.12
CA GLY A 303 -2.65 4.94 -19.50
C GLY A 303 -3.10 5.06 -20.97
N SER A 304 -2.84 6.20 -21.63
CA SER A 304 -3.17 6.47 -23.04
C SER A 304 -1.96 6.52 -23.98
N SER A 305 -0.74 6.52 -23.44
CA SER A 305 0.49 6.62 -24.23
C SER A 305 0.91 5.28 -24.82
N LYS A 306 1.41 5.30 -26.06
CA LYS A 306 2.07 4.14 -26.69
C LYS A 306 3.57 4.05 -26.36
N ILE A 307 4.12 5.06 -25.66
CA ILE A 307 5.53 5.10 -25.29
C ILE A 307 5.78 4.05 -24.22
N LYS A 308 6.74 3.16 -24.48
CA LYS A 308 7.17 2.12 -23.56
C LYS A 308 8.28 2.63 -22.66
N VAL A 309 8.13 2.37 -21.36
CA VAL A 309 9.10 2.71 -20.35
C VAL A 309 9.34 1.52 -19.44
N PHE A 310 10.53 1.47 -18.85
CA PHE A 310 10.93 0.46 -17.88
C PHE A 310 11.02 1.10 -16.51
N PRO A 311 10.24 0.65 -15.51
CA PRO A 311 10.42 1.06 -14.12
C PRO A 311 11.80 0.64 -13.61
N VAL A 312 12.54 1.60 -13.06
CA VAL A 312 13.83 1.38 -12.40
C VAL A 312 13.73 1.85 -10.96
N GLU A 313 14.08 0.98 -10.04
CA GLU A 313 14.07 1.27 -8.61
C GLU A 313 15.48 1.68 -8.16
N ILE A 314 15.54 2.78 -7.47
CA ILE A 314 16.76 3.37 -6.93
C ILE A 314 16.62 3.38 -5.42
N MET A 315 17.47 2.63 -4.73
CA MET A 315 17.50 2.61 -3.27
C MET A 315 18.21 3.85 -2.76
N LEU A 316 17.57 4.59 -1.86
CA LEU A 316 18.21 5.72 -1.19
C LEU A 316 19.19 5.22 -0.13
N ASN A 317 20.38 5.81 -0.08
CA ASN A 317 21.41 5.46 0.91
C ASN A 317 21.15 6.11 2.27
N GLU A 318 20.43 7.23 2.27
CA GLU A 318 20.12 8.04 3.44
C GLU A 318 18.62 8.28 3.51
N SER A 319 18.05 8.23 4.71
CA SER A 319 16.68 8.63 4.97
C SER A 319 16.66 9.95 5.75
N ASP A 320 15.84 10.89 5.32
CA ASP A 320 15.57 12.14 6.01
C ASP A 320 14.09 12.20 6.38
N LYS A 321 13.76 12.87 7.48
CA LYS A 321 12.36 13.03 7.94
C LYS A 321 11.48 13.81 6.97
N ASN A 322 12.11 14.61 6.11
CA ASN A 322 11.41 15.40 5.10
C ASN A 322 11.11 14.61 3.83
N LEU A 323 11.76 13.44 3.65
CA LEU A 323 11.50 12.56 2.51
C LEU A 323 10.25 11.72 2.77
N LEU A 324 9.13 12.14 2.23
CA LEU A 324 7.86 11.46 2.37
C LEU A 324 7.54 10.68 1.08
N PRO A 325 6.96 9.48 1.17
CA PRO A 325 6.39 8.78 0.02
C PRO A 325 5.37 9.66 -0.73
N GLY A 326 5.43 9.64 -2.05
CA GLY A 326 4.61 10.49 -2.92
C GLY A 326 5.29 11.79 -3.37
N LEU A 327 6.51 12.09 -2.89
CA LEU A 327 7.27 13.25 -3.38
C LEU A 327 7.87 12.94 -4.75
N THR A 328 7.73 13.91 -5.66
CA THR A 328 8.41 13.89 -6.96
C THR A 328 9.89 14.24 -6.78
N VAL A 329 10.75 13.53 -7.50
CA VAL A 329 12.20 13.70 -7.47
C VAL A 329 12.77 13.70 -8.89
N SER A 330 13.78 14.53 -9.09
CA SER A 330 14.65 14.50 -10.25
C SER A 330 15.87 13.61 -9.96
N CYS A 331 16.05 12.54 -10.72
CA CYS A 331 17.12 11.57 -10.57
C CYS A 331 18.14 11.72 -11.67
N ARG A 332 19.41 11.97 -11.31
CA ARG A 332 20.56 11.97 -12.19
C ARG A 332 21.29 10.64 -12.06
N ILE A 333 21.12 9.75 -13.02
CA ILE A 333 21.75 8.44 -13.06
C ILE A 333 23.11 8.57 -13.75
N ILE A 334 24.21 8.26 -13.07
CA ILE A 334 25.56 8.33 -13.61
C ILE A 334 25.86 6.98 -14.25
N ILE A 335 25.85 6.97 -15.60
CA ILE A 335 26.00 5.75 -16.40
C ILE A 335 27.48 5.40 -16.51
N ASP A 336 28.32 6.39 -16.85
CA ASP A 336 29.75 6.19 -17.04
C ASP A 336 30.52 7.49 -16.75
N LYS A 337 31.81 7.36 -16.56
CA LYS A 337 32.73 8.45 -16.28
C LYS A 337 33.93 8.32 -17.23
N ILE A 338 34.05 9.24 -18.18
CA ILE A 338 35.15 9.28 -19.12
C ILE A 338 36.15 10.32 -18.65
N GLU A 339 37.33 9.89 -18.27
CA GLU A 339 38.39 10.75 -17.74
C GLU A 339 39.32 11.25 -18.85
N ASP A 340 39.85 12.44 -18.65
CA ASP A 340 40.91 13.05 -19.49
C ASP A 340 40.51 13.21 -20.99
N VAL A 341 39.26 13.56 -21.27
CA VAL A 341 38.76 13.76 -22.64
C VAL A 341 38.55 15.23 -22.95
N LEU A 342 38.68 15.56 -24.24
CA LEU A 342 38.23 16.87 -24.75
C LEU A 342 36.71 16.78 -25.00
N TYR A 343 35.99 17.81 -24.57
CA TYR A 343 34.55 17.89 -24.81
C TYR A 343 34.12 19.32 -25.14
N ILE A 344 33.01 19.41 -25.88
CA ILE A 344 32.43 20.67 -26.31
C ILE A 344 30.93 20.69 -26.00
N PRO A 345 30.32 21.87 -25.81
CA PRO A 345 28.87 21.99 -25.72
C PRO A 345 28.19 21.39 -26.96
N LEU A 346 27.13 20.62 -26.74
CA LEU A 346 26.38 19.98 -27.85
C LEU A 346 25.81 21.00 -28.84
N ASP A 347 25.46 22.20 -28.32
CA ASP A 347 25.00 23.33 -29.14
C ASP A 347 26.00 23.80 -30.21
N ALA A 348 27.29 23.53 -30.03
CA ALA A 348 28.33 23.88 -30.98
C ALA A 348 28.46 22.85 -32.12
N LEU A 349 27.92 21.64 -31.93
CA LEU A 349 28.01 20.57 -32.93
C LEU A 349 27.04 20.79 -34.10
N ARG A 350 27.55 20.61 -35.31
CA ARG A 350 26.75 20.63 -36.53
C ARG A 350 27.01 19.35 -37.31
N ALA A 351 25.96 18.85 -37.96
CA ALA A 351 26.06 17.67 -38.81
C ALA A 351 25.68 18.04 -40.25
N GLU A 352 26.44 17.54 -41.23
CA GLU A 352 26.16 17.66 -42.64
C GLU A 352 26.38 16.29 -43.31
N GLY A 353 25.28 15.60 -43.61
CA GLY A 353 25.35 14.18 -43.99
C GLY A 353 25.89 13.32 -42.85
N ASP A 354 26.92 12.54 -43.14
CA ASP A 354 27.56 11.66 -42.12
C ASP A 354 28.75 12.32 -41.40
N LYS A 355 28.98 13.64 -41.60
CA LYS A 355 30.12 14.34 -41.05
C LYS A 355 29.70 15.34 -40.00
N ASN A 356 30.43 15.33 -38.88
CA ASN A 356 30.32 16.28 -37.78
C ASN A 356 31.37 17.38 -37.94
N PHE A 357 30.95 18.63 -37.68
CA PHE A 357 31.86 19.78 -37.75
C PHE A 357 31.46 20.85 -36.72
N VAL A 358 32.42 21.73 -36.44
CA VAL A 358 32.22 22.92 -35.63
C VAL A 358 32.77 24.14 -36.33
N TYR A 359 32.34 25.33 -35.93
CA TYR A 359 32.92 26.59 -36.36
C TYR A 359 33.90 27.07 -35.31
N LYS A 360 35.20 26.92 -35.58
CA LYS A 360 36.29 27.39 -34.71
C LYS A 360 36.55 28.86 -34.99
N LYS A 361 36.61 29.67 -33.95
CA LYS A 361 36.93 31.10 -34.04
C LYS A 361 38.42 31.31 -34.31
N ASN A 362 38.70 32.06 -35.35
CA ASN A 362 40.03 32.45 -35.76
C ASN A 362 40.09 33.97 -35.89
N GLY A 363 40.44 34.67 -34.82
CA GLY A 363 40.39 36.13 -34.71
C GLY A 363 38.97 36.67 -34.91
N SER A 364 38.69 37.34 -36.05
CA SER A 364 37.36 37.85 -36.40
C SER A 364 36.57 36.93 -37.36
N SER A 365 37.13 35.83 -37.78
CA SER A 365 36.50 34.84 -38.67
C SER A 365 36.22 33.50 -37.97
N TYR A 366 35.45 32.66 -38.64
CA TYR A 366 35.12 31.31 -38.19
C TYR A 366 35.52 30.33 -39.30
N ASP A 367 36.31 29.30 -38.88
CA ASP A 367 36.76 28.24 -39.77
C ASP A 367 35.93 26.97 -39.52
N LYS A 368 35.40 26.34 -40.55
CA LYS A 368 34.68 25.07 -40.45
C LYS A 368 35.69 23.96 -40.28
N ILE A 369 35.66 23.30 -39.10
CA ILE A 369 36.56 22.20 -38.75
C ILE A 369 35.76 20.91 -38.67
N GLU A 370 36.11 19.91 -39.43
CA GLU A 370 35.57 18.56 -39.32
C GLU A 370 36.15 17.89 -38.06
N ILE A 371 35.28 17.27 -37.24
CA ILE A 371 35.67 16.63 -36.00
C ILE A 371 35.11 15.21 -35.92
N GLU A 372 35.83 14.35 -35.24
CA GLU A 372 35.32 13.05 -34.84
C GLU A 372 34.78 13.14 -33.42
N THR A 373 33.53 12.71 -33.23
CA THR A 373 32.85 12.75 -31.96
C THR A 373 32.78 11.36 -31.33
N GLY A 374 32.88 11.32 -30.00
CA GLY A 374 32.65 10.12 -29.20
C GLY A 374 31.27 10.13 -28.54
N GLN A 375 31.19 9.65 -27.30
CA GLN A 375 29.99 9.61 -26.51
C GLN A 375 29.56 11.04 -26.11
N SER A 376 28.27 11.23 -25.89
CA SER A 376 27.68 12.50 -25.49
C SER A 376 26.68 12.31 -24.34
N ASN A 377 26.53 13.36 -23.54
CA ASN A 377 25.41 13.50 -22.63
C ASN A 377 24.43 14.60 -23.13
N THR A 378 23.56 15.08 -22.27
CA THR A 378 22.55 16.11 -22.63
C THR A 378 23.19 17.45 -23.05
N ASP A 379 24.34 17.81 -22.47
CA ASP A 379 24.94 19.14 -22.60
C ASP A 379 26.22 19.15 -23.42
N TYR A 380 26.99 18.04 -23.42
CA TYR A 380 28.33 17.97 -23.98
C TYR A 380 28.55 16.72 -24.82
N VAL A 381 29.48 16.82 -25.78
CA VAL A 381 29.96 15.71 -26.59
C VAL A 381 31.47 15.61 -26.54
N VAL A 382 31.98 14.38 -26.42
CA VAL A 382 33.43 14.08 -26.47
C VAL A 382 33.96 14.35 -27.87
N VAL A 383 35.09 15.00 -27.98
CA VAL A 383 35.84 15.19 -29.23
C VAL A 383 37.04 14.26 -29.24
N VAL A 384 37.07 13.33 -30.18
CA VAL A 384 38.14 12.35 -30.37
C VAL A 384 39.29 12.97 -31.15
N SER A 385 39.00 13.76 -32.22
CA SER A 385 40.00 14.43 -33.04
C SER A 385 39.46 15.71 -33.64
N GLY A 386 40.35 16.62 -34.07
CA GLY A 386 40.04 17.84 -34.78
C GLY A 386 40.16 19.16 -33.99
N LEU A 387 40.14 19.12 -32.63
CA LEU A 387 40.24 20.31 -31.80
C LEU A 387 41.34 20.17 -30.72
N LYS A 388 41.74 21.30 -30.14
CA LYS A 388 42.68 21.38 -28.99
C LYS A 388 42.00 22.04 -27.80
N GLU A 389 42.49 21.73 -26.62
CA GLU A 389 42.06 22.38 -25.40
C GLU A 389 42.19 23.91 -25.51
N GLY A 390 41.13 24.63 -25.09
CA GLY A 390 41.09 26.09 -25.10
C GLY A 390 40.66 26.70 -26.44
N ASP A 391 40.45 25.93 -27.49
CA ASP A 391 39.89 26.43 -28.77
C ASP A 391 38.52 27.07 -28.51
N GLU A 392 38.27 28.24 -29.10
CA GLU A 392 36.96 28.90 -29.07
C GLU A 392 36.10 28.46 -30.23
N ILE A 393 34.89 27.99 -29.98
CA ILE A 393 33.95 27.48 -31.00
C ILE A 393 32.62 28.22 -30.91
N ALA A 394 31.95 28.46 -32.02
CA ALA A 394 30.66 29.11 -32.09
C ALA A 394 29.55 28.14 -31.60
N LEU A 395 28.66 28.61 -30.72
CA LEU A 395 27.49 27.87 -30.30
C LEU A 395 26.33 27.97 -31.25
N VAL A 396 26.36 29.00 -32.12
CA VAL A 396 25.35 29.26 -33.17
C VAL A 396 26.06 29.31 -34.52
N ASP A 397 25.38 28.94 -35.60
CA ASP A 397 25.93 29.00 -36.95
C ASP A 397 26.27 30.45 -37.30
N PRO A 398 27.57 30.81 -37.49
CA PRO A 398 27.98 32.17 -37.80
C PRO A 398 27.58 32.62 -39.21
N PHE A 399 27.14 31.69 -40.08
CA PHE A 399 26.75 31.94 -41.48
C PHE A 399 25.23 31.75 -41.72
N ALA A 400 24.45 31.44 -40.67
CA ALA A 400 23.00 31.35 -40.79
C ALA A 400 22.41 32.72 -41.14
N VAL A 401 21.83 32.85 -42.32
CA VAL A 401 21.05 34.00 -42.75
C VAL A 401 19.73 33.97 -41.96
N GLU A 402 19.44 35.04 -41.22
CA GLU A 402 18.12 35.22 -40.63
C GLU A 402 17.08 35.28 -41.77
N THR A 403 16.33 34.23 -41.96
CA THR A 403 15.04 34.30 -42.61
C THR A 403 14.08 34.97 -41.63
N ASP A 404 13.80 36.26 -41.87
CA ASP A 404 12.74 37.01 -41.24
C ASP A 404 11.44 36.18 -41.33
N GLU A 405 11.02 35.61 -40.21
CA GLU A 405 9.66 35.11 -40.06
C GLU A 405 8.70 36.30 -40.15
N LYS A 406 8.14 36.51 -41.36
CA LYS A 406 6.98 37.40 -41.54
C LYS A 406 5.89 36.94 -40.57
N LYS A 407 5.66 37.82 -39.58
CA LYS A 407 4.44 37.81 -38.76
C LYS A 407 3.23 37.66 -39.70
N PRO A 408 2.33 36.72 -39.47
CA PRO A 408 1.09 36.69 -40.20
C PRO A 408 0.27 37.94 -39.82
N GLU A 409 0.02 38.74 -40.85
CA GLU A 409 -0.86 39.90 -40.85
C GLU A 409 -2.29 39.40 -40.52
N ASN A 410 -2.86 39.87 -39.44
CA ASN A 410 -4.27 39.68 -39.10
C ASN A 410 -5.13 40.21 -40.25
N SER A 411 -5.79 39.33 -40.97
CA SER A 411 -6.96 39.70 -41.77
C SER A 411 -8.20 39.56 -40.93
N GLU A 412 -8.69 40.67 -40.45
CA GLU A 412 -10.09 40.85 -40.09
C GLU A 412 -10.95 40.70 -41.33
N ALA A 413 -11.91 39.82 -41.30
CA ALA A 413 -13.22 39.89 -41.96
C ALA A 413 -14.17 38.84 -41.34
#